data_219f09737eaae1345dee97ffdae3601f
#
_entry.id   219f09737eaae1345dee97ffdae3601f
#
_cell.length_a   1.000
_cell.length_b   1.000
_cell.length_c   1.000
_cell.angle_alpha   90.00
_cell.angle_beta   90.00
_cell.angle_gamma   90.00
#
_symmetry.space_group_name_H-M   'P 1'
#
loop_
_entity.id
_entity.type
_entity.pdbx_description
1 polymer ?
#
loop_
_entity_poly.entity_id
_entity_poly.type
_entity_poly.pdbx_seq_one_letter_code
_entity_poly.pdbx_strand_id
1 'polypeptide(L)'
;QVAEDTRINVKVKAGLETEINGPGPSISREKLTELEAILSNLTEQDTVVFAGSAPSSLGNQIYRKLIPLTRRTGAQVVCDFEGQTLLDSLDYQPLLVKPNNHELADIFGVELNGLDDIEKYARQILAKGAQNVIISMAGDGALLVTPEAAYFAKPIKRNVKNSVGAGDSM
;
A
#
# COMPACT_ATOMS: atom_id res chain seq x y z
N GLN A 1 -0.37 7.80 21.80
CA GLN A 1 -1.81 7.50 21.94
C GLN A 1 -2.59 8.76 21.61
N VAL A 2 -3.69 8.65 20.84
CA VAL A 2 -4.61 9.74 20.53
C VAL A 2 -5.83 9.71 21.43
N ALA A 3 -6.55 10.82 21.56
CA ALA A 3 -7.69 10.94 22.51
C ALA A 3 -8.98 10.33 21.95
N GLU A 4 -9.13 10.29 20.63
CA GLU A 4 -10.32 9.78 19.94
C GLU A 4 -10.16 8.31 19.56
N ASP A 5 -11.29 7.64 19.29
CA ASP A 5 -11.30 6.23 18.87
C ASP A 5 -10.66 6.04 17.50
N THR A 6 -10.11 4.85 17.28
CA THR A 6 -9.56 4.45 15.99
C THR A 6 -10.67 4.42 14.92
N ARG A 7 -10.26 4.51 13.66
CA ARG A 7 -11.17 4.41 12.52
C ARG A 7 -11.95 3.09 12.56
N ILE A 8 -13.26 3.19 12.41
CA ILE A 8 -14.17 2.04 12.28
C ILE A 8 -14.63 1.95 10.82
N ASN A 9 -14.38 0.81 10.21
CA ASN A 9 -14.87 0.48 8.87
C ASN A 9 -15.88 -0.67 8.97
N VAL A 10 -17.05 -0.49 8.38
CA VAL A 10 -18.12 -1.49 8.38
C VAL A 10 -18.39 -1.94 6.94
N LYS A 11 -18.31 -3.25 6.71
CA LYS A 11 -18.67 -3.88 5.44
C LYS A 11 -20.00 -4.62 5.60
N VAL A 12 -21.02 -4.17 4.86
CA VAL A 12 -22.34 -4.81 4.84
C VAL A 12 -22.45 -5.67 3.59
N LYS A 13 -22.64 -6.98 3.76
CA LYS A 13 -22.84 -7.94 2.67
C LYS A 13 -24.32 -8.33 2.60
N ALA A 14 -25.10 -7.64 1.77
CA ALA A 14 -26.54 -7.88 1.56
C ALA A 14 -26.86 -7.83 0.06
N GLY A 15 -26.28 -8.76 -0.71
CA GLY A 15 -26.38 -8.78 -2.18
C GLY A 15 -25.31 -7.90 -2.85
N LEU A 16 -25.35 -6.60 -2.65
CA LEU A 16 -24.26 -5.69 -2.98
C LEU A 16 -23.43 -5.42 -1.72
N GLU A 17 -22.11 -5.44 -1.86
CA GLU A 17 -21.20 -5.07 -0.76
C GLU A 17 -21.20 -3.55 -0.61
N THR A 18 -21.53 -3.05 0.59
CA THR A 18 -21.51 -1.63 0.93
C THR A 18 -20.48 -1.40 2.03
N GLU A 19 -19.59 -0.45 1.82
CA GLU A 19 -18.58 -0.06 2.81
C GLU A 19 -18.93 1.29 3.43
N ILE A 20 -18.90 1.36 4.76
CA ILE A 20 -19.04 2.60 5.52
C ILE A 20 -17.69 2.82 6.23
N ASN A 21 -16.94 3.80 5.74
CA ASN A 21 -15.61 4.11 6.22
C ASN A 21 -15.64 5.36 7.10
N GLY A 22 -15.35 5.20 8.40
CA GLY A 22 -15.25 6.32 9.33
C GLY A 22 -14.05 7.23 9.01
N PRO A 23 -14.07 8.51 9.46
CA PRO A 23 -13.02 9.49 9.15
C PRO A 23 -11.68 9.22 9.87
N GLY A 24 -11.69 8.44 10.95
CA GLY A 24 -10.57 8.27 11.86
C GLY A 24 -10.39 9.45 12.83
N PRO A 25 -9.45 9.32 13.79
CA PRO A 25 -9.23 10.34 14.82
C PRO A 25 -8.56 11.60 14.25
N SER A 26 -8.75 12.72 14.94
CA SER A 26 -7.98 13.93 14.72
C SER A 26 -6.56 13.76 15.27
N ILE A 27 -5.57 14.02 14.46
CA ILE A 27 -4.16 13.92 14.85
C ILE A 27 -3.64 15.33 15.17
N SER A 28 -3.28 15.57 16.42
CA SER A 28 -2.69 16.83 16.82
C SER A 28 -1.27 17.01 16.24
N ARG A 29 -0.85 18.27 16.10
CA ARG A 29 0.52 18.58 15.63
C ARG A 29 1.59 17.98 16.54
N GLU A 30 1.33 17.92 17.86
CA GLU A 30 2.22 17.31 18.83
C GLU A 30 2.42 15.80 18.54
N LYS A 31 1.32 15.08 18.30
CA LYS A 31 1.38 13.65 17.95
C LYS A 31 2.06 13.38 16.61
N LEU A 32 1.87 14.26 15.67
CA LEU A 32 2.59 14.17 14.40
C LEU A 32 4.10 14.40 14.62
N THR A 33 4.48 15.37 15.47
CA THR A 33 5.89 15.62 15.81
C THR A 33 6.52 14.43 16.54
N GLU A 34 5.78 13.75 17.44
CA GLU A 34 6.23 12.51 18.08
C GLU A 34 6.51 11.43 17.04
N LEU A 35 5.61 11.23 16.06
CA LEU A 35 5.81 10.27 14.97
C LEU A 35 7.03 10.64 14.12
N GLU A 36 7.17 11.91 13.76
CA GLU A 36 8.32 12.39 12.98
C GLU A 36 9.64 12.13 13.71
N ALA A 37 9.66 12.32 15.04
CA ALA A 37 10.84 12.02 15.86
C ALA A 37 11.17 10.52 15.86
N ILE A 38 10.16 9.64 15.95
CA ILE A 38 10.35 8.19 15.84
C ILE A 38 10.96 7.83 14.49
N LEU A 39 10.36 8.32 13.39
CA LEU A 39 10.84 8.05 12.04
C LEU A 39 12.25 8.58 11.78
N SER A 40 12.62 9.70 12.41
CA SER A 40 13.95 10.30 12.27
C SER A 40 15.06 9.55 13.03
N ASN A 41 14.70 8.69 13.98
CA ASN A 41 15.64 7.87 14.75
C ASN A 41 15.83 6.45 14.21
N LEU A 42 15.24 6.14 13.06
CA LEU A 42 15.43 4.86 12.38
C LEU A 42 16.84 4.76 11.78
N THR A 43 17.20 3.55 11.39
CA THR A 43 18.50 3.20 10.81
C THR A 43 18.32 2.43 9.49
N GLU A 44 19.40 2.17 8.78
CA GLU A 44 19.40 1.34 7.56
C GLU A 44 18.94 -0.11 7.79
N GLN A 45 18.91 -0.58 9.04
CA GLN A 45 18.43 -1.91 9.42
C GLN A 45 16.92 -1.97 9.58
N ASP A 46 16.25 -0.81 9.58
CA ASP A 46 14.82 -0.72 9.79
C ASP A 46 14.05 -0.74 8.46
N THR A 47 12.85 -1.29 8.50
CA THR A 47 11.90 -1.23 7.39
C THR A 47 10.58 -0.65 7.90
N VAL A 48 10.10 0.38 7.23
CA VAL A 48 8.80 1.01 7.53
C VAL A 48 7.79 0.66 6.46
N VAL A 49 6.65 0.14 6.90
CA VAL A 49 5.50 -0.12 6.02
C VAL A 49 4.49 1.03 6.20
N PHE A 50 4.28 1.79 5.14
CA PHE A 50 3.19 2.75 5.04
C PHE A 50 2.04 2.10 4.30
N ALA A 51 0.91 1.88 4.99
CA ALA A 51 -0.25 1.19 4.42
C ALA A 51 -1.55 1.97 4.64
N GLY A 52 -2.45 1.85 3.67
CA GLY A 52 -3.79 2.42 3.71
C GLY A 52 -3.84 3.94 3.60
N SER A 53 -4.97 4.50 3.99
CA SER A 53 -5.23 5.96 3.95
C SER A 53 -4.93 6.62 5.29
N ALA A 54 -4.39 7.84 5.24
CA ALA A 54 -4.22 8.67 6.42
C ALA A 54 -5.57 9.15 6.97
N PRO A 55 -5.68 9.46 8.29
CA PRO A 55 -6.86 10.13 8.83
C PRO A 55 -7.18 11.41 8.06
N SER A 56 -8.48 11.72 7.89
CA SER A 56 -8.93 12.87 7.11
C SER A 56 -8.36 14.21 7.59
N SER A 57 -8.03 14.32 8.88
CA SER A 57 -7.38 15.47 9.48
C SER A 57 -5.98 15.77 8.92
N LEU A 58 -5.28 14.77 8.39
CA LEU A 58 -3.95 14.90 7.77
C LEU A 58 -4.01 14.84 6.24
N GLY A 59 -4.91 14.03 5.70
CA GLY A 59 -4.96 13.70 4.29
C GLY A 59 -3.76 12.88 3.80
N ASN A 60 -3.89 12.20 2.67
CA ASN A 60 -2.83 11.31 2.15
C ASN A 60 -1.54 12.06 1.75
N GLN A 61 -1.61 13.36 1.54
CA GLN A 61 -0.41 14.19 1.28
C GLN A 61 0.60 14.18 2.43
N ILE A 62 0.22 13.73 3.64
CA ILE A 62 1.16 13.55 4.75
C ILE A 62 2.29 12.57 4.40
N TYR A 63 2.03 11.58 3.55
CA TYR A 63 3.02 10.61 3.12
C TYR A 63 4.17 11.26 2.33
N ARG A 64 3.91 12.35 1.59
CA ARG A 64 4.94 13.15 0.92
C ARG A 64 5.95 13.78 1.89
N LYS A 65 5.60 13.88 3.18
CA LYS A 65 6.49 14.34 4.26
C LYS A 65 7.15 13.17 4.98
N LEU A 66 6.38 12.13 5.33
CA LEU A 66 6.88 11.04 6.17
C LEU A 66 7.82 10.09 5.42
N ILE A 67 7.55 9.79 4.16
CA ILE A 67 8.40 8.88 3.36
C ILE A 67 9.82 9.45 3.20
N PRO A 68 10.03 10.69 2.70
CA PRO A 68 11.39 11.22 2.58
C PRO A 68 12.08 11.42 3.93
N LEU A 69 11.33 11.69 5.02
CA LEU A 69 11.89 11.74 6.35
C LEU A 69 12.50 10.39 6.75
N THR A 70 11.75 9.30 6.55
CA THR A 70 12.20 7.92 6.78
C THR A 70 13.39 7.56 5.89
N ARG A 71 13.32 7.87 4.60
CA ARG A 71 14.40 7.53 3.64
C ARG A 71 15.74 8.19 3.98
N ARG A 72 15.74 9.38 4.59
CA ARG A 72 16.97 10.09 5.01
C ARG A 72 17.78 9.33 6.06
N THR A 73 17.16 8.44 6.83
CA THR A 73 17.84 7.61 7.84
C THR A 73 18.52 6.37 7.24
N GLY A 74 18.31 6.10 5.96
CA GLY A 74 18.72 4.86 5.31
C GLY A 74 17.70 3.73 5.42
N ALA A 75 16.66 3.88 6.23
CA ALA A 75 15.62 2.87 6.41
C ALA A 75 14.91 2.54 5.09
N GLN A 76 14.53 1.28 4.94
CA GLN A 76 13.76 0.82 3.79
C GLN A 76 12.29 1.22 3.95
N VAL A 77 11.63 1.49 2.83
CA VAL A 77 10.22 1.88 2.80
C VAL A 77 9.43 0.93 1.92
N VAL A 78 8.35 0.41 2.46
CA VAL A 78 7.32 -0.37 1.74
C VAL A 78 6.05 0.47 1.70
N CYS A 79 5.42 0.57 0.53
CA CYS A 79 4.20 1.36 0.34
C CYS A 79 3.06 0.46 -0.15
N ASP A 80 1.99 0.42 0.62
CA ASP A 80 0.74 -0.25 0.28
C ASP A 80 -0.38 0.80 0.16
N PHE A 81 -0.39 1.46 -0.99
CA PHE A 81 -1.30 2.56 -1.33
C PHE A 81 -2.03 2.27 -2.63
N GLU A 82 -3.13 2.99 -2.84
CA GLU A 82 -3.89 2.98 -4.08
C GLU A 82 -3.78 4.31 -4.84
N GLY A 83 -4.08 4.28 -6.12
CA GLY A 83 -4.26 5.45 -6.98
C GLY A 83 -3.08 6.42 -6.97
N GLN A 84 -3.39 7.71 -6.85
CA GLN A 84 -2.39 8.78 -6.92
C GLN A 84 -1.37 8.73 -5.77
N THR A 85 -1.78 8.26 -4.57
CA THR A 85 -0.87 8.14 -3.42
C THR A 85 0.25 7.13 -3.70
N LEU A 86 -0.06 6.02 -4.38
CA LEU A 86 0.95 5.07 -4.83
C LEU A 86 1.90 5.72 -5.83
N LEU A 87 1.37 6.39 -6.86
CA LEU A 87 2.19 7.06 -7.87
C LEU A 87 3.12 8.10 -7.27
N ASP A 88 2.63 8.92 -6.35
CA ASP A 88 3.43 9.92 -5.63
C ASP A 88 4.55 9.28 -4.79
N SER A 89 4.35 8.07 -4.29
CA SER A 89 5.35 7.37 -3.48
C SER A 89 6.56 6.90 -4.29
N LEU A 90 6.40 6.70 -5.60
CA LEU A 90 7.46 6.17 -6.48
C LEU A 90 8.65 7.12 -6.61
N ASP A 91 8.44 8.43 -6.45
CA ASP A 91 9.52 9.43 -6.45
C ASP A 91 10.55 9.19 -5.33
N TYR A 92 10.14 8.47 -4.28
CA TYR A 92 11.01 8.15 -3.13
C TYR A 92 11.65 6.77 -3.22
N GLN A 93 11.52 6.08 -4.34
CA GLN A 93 12.12 4.77 -4.61
C GLN A 93 11.86 3.73 -3.51
N PRO A 94 10.59 3.41 -3.20
CA PRO A 94 10.27 2.44 -2.17
C PRO A 94 10.86 1.07 -2.51
N LEU A 95 11.29 0.32 -1.48
CA LEU A 95 11.76 -1.06 -1.62
C LEU A 95 10.71 -1.94 -2.29
N LEU A 96 9.45 -1.72 -1.93
CA LEU A 96 8.33 -2.52 -2.42
C LEU A 96 7.06 -1.68 -2.47
N VAL A 97 6.27 -1.87 -3.52
CA VAL A 97 4.87 -1.45 -3.59
C VAL A 97 3.96 -2.65 -3.87
N LYS A 98 2.71 -2.61 -3.37
CA LYS A 98 1.80 -3.77 -3.42
C LYS A 98 0.39 -3.40 -3.89
N PRO A 99 0.17 -2.94 -5.12
CA PRO A 99 -1.18 -2.79 -5.64
C PRO A 99 -1.84 -4.16 -5.92
N ASN A 100 -3.16 -4.20 -5.91
CA ASN A 100 -3.89 -5.33 -6.48
C ASN A 100 -4.07 -5.15 -8.00
N ASN A 101 -4.57 -6.19 -8.69
CA ASN A 101 -4.76 -6.17 -10.13
C ASN A 101 -5.79 -5.11 -10.59
N HIS A 102 -6.82 -4.80 -9.79
CA HIS A 102 -7.79 -3.75 -10.10
C HIS A 102 -7.16 -2.37 -9.97
N GLU A 103 -6.44 -2.11 -8.89
CA GLU A 103 -5.70 -0.87 -8.68
C GLU A 103 -4.66 -0.64 -9.78
N LEU A 104 -3.98 -1.71 -10.22
CA LEU A 104 -3.05 -1.64 -11.34
C LEU A 104 -3.76 -1.24 -12.64
N ALA A 105 -4.91 -1.86 -12.93
CA ALA A 105 -5.75 -1.52 -14.08
C ALA A 105 -6.20 -0.05 -14.04
N ASP A 106 -6.67 0.42 -12.88
CA ASP A 106 -7.13 1.79 -12.67
C ASP A 106 -6.01 2.83 -12.85
N ILE A 107 -4.80 2.55 -12.33
CA ILE A 107 -3.63 3.42 -12.47
C ILE A 107 -3.29 3.69 -13.96
N PHE A 108 -3.43 2.68 -14.81
CA PHE A 108 -3.08 2.79 -16.22
C PHE A 108 -4.29 3.00 -17.15
N GLY A 109 -5.52 2.96 -16.62
CA GLY A 109 -6.75 3.11 -17.40
C GLY A 109 -6.94 1.98 -18.42
N VAL A 110 -6.62 0.73 -18.06
CA VAL A 110 -6.61 -0.42 -18.97
C VAL A 110 -7.38 -1.62 -18.41
N GLU A 111 -7.75 -2.54 -19.29
CA GLU A 111 -8.14 -3.89 -18.91
C GLU A 111 -6.90 -4.81 -18.92
N LEU A 112 -6.77 -5.67 -17.92
CA LEU A 112 -5.68 -6.64 -17.81
C LEU A 112 -6.14 -8.02 -18.24
N ASN A 113 -5.50 -8.58 -19.27
CA ASN A 113 -5.84 -9.87 -19.86
C ASN A 113 -4.77 -10.93 -19.52
N GLY A 114 -4.72 -11.32 -18.23
CA GLY A 114 -3.80 -12.37 -17.77
C GLY A 114 -2.47 -11.84 -17.24
N LEU A 115 -1.57 -12.78 -16.94
CA LEU A 115 -0.30 -12.50 -16.25
C LEU A 115 0.66 -11.63 -17.08
N ASP A 116 0.65 -11.77 -18.40
CA ASP A 116 1.57 -11.01 -19.27
C ASP A 116 1.27 -9.51 -19.23
N ASP A 117 -0.03 -9.12 -19.23
CA ASP A 117 -0.42 -7.73 -19.07
C ASP A 117 -0.08 -7.22 -17.67
N ILE A 118 -0.35 -8.03 -16.64
CA ILE A 118 -0.03 -7.67 -15.24
C ILE A 118 1.47 -7.43 -15.09
N GLU A 119 2.32 -8.31 -15.58
CA GLU A 119 3.77 -8.14 -15.56
C GLU A 119 4.19 -6.87 -16.32
N LYS A 120 3.67 -6.67 -17.52
CA LYS A 120 3.97 -5.49 -18.35
C LYS A 120 3.71 -4.17 -17.61
N TYR A 121 2.56 -4.04 -16.95
CA TYR A 121 2.21 -2.82 -16.22
C TYR A 121 2.93 -2.71 -14.86
N ALA A 122 3.20 -3.82 -14.18
CA ALA A 122 4.05 -3.83 -13.00
C ALA A 122 5.48 -3.36 -13.32
N ARG A 123 6.05 -3.74 -14.47
CA ARG A 123 7.35 -3.22 -14.94
C ARG A 123 7.33 -1.73 -15.21
N GLN A 124 6.19 -1.14 -15.58
CA GLN A 124 6.08 0.31 -15.72
C GLN A 124 6.11 1.01 -14.35
N ILE A 125 5.59 0.36 -13.28
CA ILE A 125 5.73 0.87 -11.91
C ILE A 125 7.20 0.80 -11.46
N LEU A 126 7.94 -0.27 -11.77
CA LEU A 126 9.39 -0.34 -11.54
C LEU A 126 10.12 0.81 -12.25
N ALA A 127 9.81 1.03 -13.53
CA ALA A 127 10.43 2.10 -14.31
C ALA A 127 10.13 3.51 -13.78
N LYS A 128 9.06 3.67 -12.98
CA LYS A 128 8.70 4.92 -12.30
C LYS A 128 9.38 5.09 -10.94
N GLY A 129 10.09 4.07 -10.43
CA GLY A 129 10.90 4.23 -9.24
C GLY A 129 10.78 3.15 -8.16
N ALA A 130 9.77 2.29 -8.15
CA ALA A 130 9.73 1.17 -7.22
C ALA A 130 10.89 0.21 -7.46
N GLN A 131 11.49 -0.32 -6.41
CA GLN A 131 12.56 -1.33 -6.54
C GLN A 131 11.98 -2.72 -6.80
N ASN A 132 10.82 -3.03 -6.21
CA ASN A 132 10.07 -4.26 -6.42
C ASN A 132 8.58 -3.96 -6.43
N VAL A 133 7.80 -4.80 -7.11
CA VAL A 133 6.34 -4.70 -7.17
C VAL A 133 5.71 -6.04 -6.91
N ILE A 134 4.78 -6.12 -5.96
CA ILE A 134 3.90 -7.29 -5.81
C ILE A 134 2.51 -6.89 -6.31
N ILE A 135 1.95 -7.69 -7.21
CA ILE A 135 0.55 -7.56 -7.63
C ILE A 135 -0.25 -8.67 -6.96
N SER A 136 -1.17 -8.29 -6.08
CA SER A 136 -2.11 -9.25 -5.47
C SER A 136 -3.32 -9.47 -6.39
N MET A 137 -3.71 -10.75 -6.55
CA MET A 137 -4.80 -11.16 -7.45
C MET A 137 -5.82 -12.03 -6.71
N ALA A 138 -5.99 -11.79 -5.43
CA ALA A 138 -6.92 -12.52 -4.55
C ALA A 138 -6.81 -14.05 -4.74
N GLY A 139 -7.90 -14.70 -5.18
CA GLY A 139 -7.95 -16.15 -5.42
C GLY A 139 -7.07 -16.66 -6.56
N ASP A 140 -6.49 -15.78 -7.36
CA ASP A 140 -5.61 -16.11 -8.49
C ASP A 140 -4.12 -16.07 -8.14
N GLY A 141 -3.78 -15.68 -6.90
CA GLY A 141 -2.41 -15.67 -6.41
C GLY A 141 -1.75 -14.31 -6.36
N ALA A 142 -0.44 -14.26 -6.54
CA ALA A 142 0.32 -13.03 -6.56
C ALA A 142 1.49 -13.09 -7.55
N LEU A 143 1.86 -11.95 -8.11
CA LEU A 143 3.01 -11.80 -8.99
C LEU A 143 4.01 -10.82 -8.36
N LEU A 144 5.21 -11.29 -8.01
CA LEU A 144 6.34 -10.43 -7.66
C LEU A 144 7.13 -10.10 -8.92
N VAL A 145 7.34 -8.83 -9.19
CA VAL A 145 8.17 -8.35 -10.29
C VAL A 145 9.35 -7.56 -9.72
N THR A 146 10.54 -8.01 -10.06
CA THR A 146 11.82 -7.36 -9.75
C THR A 146 12.45 -6.82 -11.05
N PRO A 147 13.52 -6.02 -11.00
CA PRO A 147 14.26 -5.63 -12.20
C PRO A 147 14.72 -6.82 -13.05
N GLU A 148 15.11 -7.94 -12.41
CA GLU A 148 15.70 -9.09 -13.06
C GLU A 148 14.69 -10.14 -13.53
N ALA A 149 13.58 -10.31 -12.80
CA ALA A 149 12.66 -11.44 -13.03
C ALA A 149 11.23 -11.16 -12.53
N ALA A 150 10.32 -12.04 -12.94
CA ALA A 150 8.97 -12.12 -12.41
C ALA A 150 8.71 -13.52 -11.80
N TYR A 151 8.07 -13.56 -10.64
CA TYR A 151 7.80 -14.78 -9.90
C TYR A 151 6.31 -14.87 -9.58
N PHE A 152 5.66 -15.90 -10.08
CA PHE A 152 4.25 -16.14 -9.81
C PHE A 152 4.06 -17.11 -8.64
N ALA A 153 3.35 -16.67 -7.61
CA ALA A 153 2.93 -17.48 -6.49
C ALA A 153 1.47 -17.92 -6.67
N LYS A 154 1.26 -19.24 -6.79
CA LYS A 154 -0.10 -19.80 -6.86
C LYS A 154 -0.83 -19.64 -5.53
N PRO A 155 -2.16 -19.41 -5.55
CA PRO A 155 -2.93 -19.33 -4.32
C PRO A 155 -3.00 -20.67 -3.61
N ILE A 156 -2.98 -20.63 -2.27
CA ILE A 156 -3.30 -21.80 -1.47
C ILE A 156 -4.83 -21.95 -1.44
N LYS A 157 -5.36 -22.94 -2.17
CA LYS A 157 -6.80 -23.21 -2.22
C LYS A 157 -7.28 -23.71 -0.85
N ARG A 158 -8.07 -22.91 -0.16
CA ARG A 158 -8.78 -23.25 1.07
C ARG A 158 -10.20 -22.68 1.04
N ASN A 159 -11.10 -23.23 1.89
CA ASN A 159 -12.41 -22.62 2.08
C ASN A 159 -12.26 -21.25 2.76
N VAL A 160 -12.46 -20.19 1.99
CA VAL A 160 -12.39 -18.81 2.48
C VAL A 160 -13.69 -18.52 3.24
N LYS A 161 -13.60 -18.24 4.54
CA LYS A 161 -14.75 -17.80 5.34
C LYS A 161 -14.99 -16.29 5.21
N ASN A 162 -13.92 -15.50 5.10
CA ASN A 162 -13.95 -14.06 4.93
C ASN A 162 -12.67 -13.60 4.21
N SER A 163 -12.79 -12.61 3.33
CA SER A 163 -11.68 -12.03 2.57
C SER A 163 -11.16 -10.70 3.17
N VAL A 164 -11.80 -10.19 4.23
CA VAL A 164 -11.38 -8.94 4.89
C VAL A 164 -9.97 -9.08 5.47
N GLY A 165 -9.08 -8.15 5.16
CA GLY A 165 -7.69 -8.15 5.61
C GLY A 165 -6.77 -9.15 4.90
N ALA A 166 -7.23 -9.85 3.87
CA ALA A 166 -6.38 -10.81 3.14
C ALA A 166 -5.20 -10.11 2.43
N GLY A 167 -5.42 -8.90 1.91
CA GLY A 167 -4.37 -8.08 1.30
C GLY A 167 -3.33 -7.60 2.30
N ASP A 168 -3.76 -7.25 3.52
CA ASP A 168 -2.88 -6.75 4.59
C ASP A 168 -2.00 -7.86 5.20
N SER A 169 -2.36 -9.13 4.95
CA SER A 169 -1.66 -10.30 5.46
C SER A 169 -0.61 -10.87 4.50
N MET A 170 -0.39 -10.21 3.37
CA MET A 170 0.51 -10.66 2.30
C MET A 170 1.96 -10.16 2.47
#